data_4ab4b627b4e1f8f0999f4c8df85e5eb8
#
_entry.id   4ab4b627b4e1f8f0999f4c8df85e5eb8
#
_cell.length_a   1.000
_cell.length_b   1.000
_cell.length_c   1.000
_cell.angle_alpha   90.00
_cell.angle_beta   90.00
_cell.angle_gamma   90.00
#
_symmetry.space_group_name_H-M   'P 1'
#
loop_
_entity.id
_entity.type
_entity.pdbx_description
1 polymer ?
#
loop_
_entity_poly.entity_id
_entity_poly.type
_entity_poly.pdbx_seq_one_letter_code
_entity_poly.pdbx_strand_id
1 'polypeptide(L)'
;MKFFIDTANLEQIQEAYDFGVLDGVTTNPSLMAKEGIKGTENQREHYIKICKIVNADVSAEVIATDYEGMIREGEELAALNPHIVVKVPCIADGIKAIKYFTEKGIRTNCTLVFSIGQALLAAKAGATYVSPFVGRLDDICEDGVGLVGDIVRMYRTYDYKTQVLAASIRNTKHIIECVEVGADVATCPLSAIKGLLNHPLTDSGLKKFLEDYKKVNG
;
A
#
# COMPACT_ATOMS: atom_id res chain seq x y z
N MET A 1 -0.43 -7.05 10.75
CA MET A 1 -0.57 -6.06 9.66
C MET A 1 0.65 -6.15 8.77
N LYS A 2 0.48 -6.16 7.45
CA LYS A 2 1.58 -6.11 6.49
C LYS A 2 2.06 -4.67 6.29
N PHE A 3 3.36 -4.49 6.03
CA PHE A 3 3.92 -3.21 5.63
C PHE A 3 4.20 -3.17 4.13
N PHE A 4 3.59 -2.22 3.44
CA PHE A 4 3.98 -1.85 2.08
C PHE A 4 4.69 -0.50 2.12
N ILE A 5 5.62 -0.28 1.20
CA ILE A 5 6.21 1.04 1.01
C ILE A 5 5.49 1.77 -0.13
N ASP A 6 5.15 3.06 0.08
CA ASP A 6 4.48 3.91 -0.91
C ASP A 6 5.48 4.82 -1.61
N THR A 7 6.15 4.28 -2.63
CA THR A 7 7.17 5.00 -3.39
C THR A 7 7.46 4.34 -4.73
N ALA A 8 7.96 5.11 -5.69
CA ALA A 8 8.56 4.60 -6.93
C ALA A 8 10.10 4.67 -6.92
N ASN A 9 10.72 5.16 -5.84
CA ASN A 9 12.17 5.28 -5.73
C ASN A 9 12.81 3.93 -5.41
N LEU A 10 13.65 3.42 -6.32
CA LEU A 10 14.24 2.08 -6.18
C LEU A 10 15.19 1.96 -4.98
N GLU A 11 15.90 3.03 -4.63
CA GLU A 11 16.81 3.01 -3.47
C GLU A 11 16.03 2.91 -2.16
N GLN A 12 14.91 3.65 -2.03
CA GLN A 12 14.03 3.54 -0.87
C GLN A 12 13.38 2.16 -0.76
N ILE A 13 13.00 1.56 -1.90
CA ILE A 13 12.44 0.20 -1.93
C ILE A 13 13.49 -0.81 -1.48
N GLN A 14 14.72 -0.70 -1.99
CA GLN A 14 15.82 -1.57 -1.59
C GLN A 14 16.14 -1.43 -0.10
N GLU A 15 16.22 -0.18 0.41
CA GLU A 15 16.45 0.07 1.84
C GLU A 15 15.34 -0.54 2.72
N ALA A 16 14.07 -0.38 2.31
CA ALA A 16 12.95 -0.98 3.03
C ALA A 16 12.99 -2.53 2.99
N TYR A 17 13.38 -3.09 1.86
CA TYR A 17 13.52 -4.54 1.70
C TYR A 17 14.65 -5.09 2.59
N ASP A 18 15.81 -4.43 2.59
CA ASP A 18 16.97 -4.82 3.43
C ASP A 18 16.68 -4.67 4.93
N PHE A 19 15.75 -3.79 5.30
CA PHE A 19 15.25 -3.64 6.67
C PHE A 19 14.49 -4.89 7.17
N GLY A 20 14.04 -5.75 6.27
CA GLY A 20 13.50 -7.08 6.57
C GLY A 20 12.03 -7.11 7.05
N VAL A 21 11.29 -6.01 6.89
CA VAL A 21 9.88 -5.92 7.31
C VAL A 21 8.90 -5.60 6.18
N LEU A 22 9.39 -5.57 4.93
CA LEU A 22 8.61 -5.17 3.78
C LEU A 22 7.84 -6.34 3.17
N ASP A 23 6.52 -6.19 3.01
CA ASP A 23 5.62 -7.18 2.44
C ASP A 23 5.11 -6.81 1.02
N GLY A 24 5.42 -5.60 0.53
CA GLY A 24 5.01 -5.16 -0.80
C GLY A 24 5.25 -3.67 -1.06
N VAL A 25 4.84 -3.24 -2.25
CA VAL A 25 5.03 -1.87 -2.72
C VAL A 25 3.73 -1.34 -3.32
N THR A 26 3.39 -0.10 -3.02
CA THR A 26 2.40 0.65 -3.80
C THR A 26 3.07 1.78 -4.55
N THR A 27 2.61 1.99 -5.77
CA THR A 27 2.97 3.14 -6.58
C THR A 27 1.72 3.88 -7.05
N ASN A 28 1.91 5.01 -7.67
CA ASN A 28 0.88 5.74 -8.37
C ASN A 28 1.52 6.68 -9.41
N PRO A 29 0.73 7.26 -10.35
CA PRO A 29 1.27 8.15 -11.39
C PRO A 29 2.07 9.32 -10.85
N SER A 30 1.68 9.89 -9.70
CA SER A 30 2.39 11.01 -9.09
C SER A 30 3.77 10.63 -8.55
N LEU A 31 3.89 9.44 -7.94
CA LEU A 31 5.17 8.90 -7.47
C LEU A 31 6.10 8.58 -8.64
N MET A 32 5.58 7.97 -9.73
CA MET A 32 6.35 7.75 -10.96
C MET A 32 6.85 9.06 -11.57
N ALA A 33 5.98 10.07 -11.64
CA ALA A 33 6.36 11.39 -12.17
C ALA A 33 7.44 12.08 -11.31
N LYS A 34 7.40 11.92 -9.98
CA LYS A 34 8.39 12.46 -9.04
C LYS A 34 9.78 11.87 -9.28
N GLU A 35 9.86 10.60 -9.64
CA GLU A 35 11.11 9.92 -10.02
C GLU A 35 11.53 10.19 -11.48
N GLY A 36 10.81 11.06 -12.19
CA GLY A 36 11.12 11.41 -13.58
C GLY A 36 10.80 10.31 -14.61
N ILE A 37 10.04 9.29 -14.23
CA ILE A 37 9.69 8.17 -15.11
C ILE A 37 8.55 8.57 -16.02
N LYS A 38 8.85 8.74 -17.30
CA LYS A 38 7.91 9.23 -18.33
C LYS A 38 7.71 8.17 -19.42
N GLY A 39 6.49 8.09 -19.91
CA GLY A 39 6.09 7.18 -20.99
C GLY A 39 5.82 5.76 -20.49
N THR A 40 4.91 5.10 -21.20
CA THR A 40 4.36 3.79 -20.81
C THR A 40 5.45 2.71 -20.72
N GLU A 41 6.38 2.67 -21.67
CA GLU A 41 7.44 1.67 -21.69
C GLU A 41 8.38 1.81 -20.50
N ASN A 42 8.84 3.02 -20.21
CA ASN A 42 9.70 3.27 -19.03
C ASN A 42 9.00 2.92 -17.72
N GLN A 43 7.69 3.16 -17.62
CA GLN A 43 6.89 2.76 -16.45
C GLN A 43 6.83 1.24 -16.31
N ARG A 44 6.61 0.51 -17.41
CA ARG A 44 6.61 -0.97 -17.43
C ARG A 44 7.95 -1.55 -16.98
N GLU A 45 9.05 -1.07 -17.56
CA GLU A 45 10.39 -1.46 -17.14
C GLU A 45 10.64 -1.18 -15.66
N HIS A 46 10.14 -0.05 -15.18
CA HIS A 46 10.29 0.33 -13.77
C HIS A 46 9.54 -0.62 -12.83
N TYR A 47 8.30 -1.00 -13.17
CA TYR A 47 7.57 -2.03 -12.41
C TYR A 47 8.31 -3.36 -12.36
N ILE A 48 8.90 -3.79 -13.49
CA ILE A 48 9.71 -5.01 -13.53
C ILE A 48 10.92 -4.90 -12.59
N LYS A 49 11.60 -3.74 -12.53
CA LYS A 49 12.69 -3.50 -11.59
C LYS A 49 12.24 -3.59 -10.13
N ILE A 50 11.10 -2.98 -9.79
CA ILE A 50 10.53 -3.07 -8.45
C ILE A 50 10.23 -4.53 -8.08
N CYS A 51 9.57 -5.29 -8.96
CA CYS A 51 9.26 -6.70 -8.73
C CYS A 51 10.52 -7.56 -8.50
N LYS A 52 11.64 -7.23 -9.16
CA LYS A 52 12.92 -7.94 -8.95
C LYS A 52 13.52 -7.68 -7.57
N ILE A 53 13.31 -6.50 -7.00
CA ILE A 53 13.81 -6.16 -5.66
C ILE A 53 13.00 -6.90 -4.59
N VAL A 54 11.65 -6.78 -4.63
CA VAL A 54 10.84 -7.16 -3.46
C VAL A 54 10.27 -8.58 -3.53
N ASN A 55 10.16 -9.20 -4.71
CA ASN A 55 9.54 -10.52 -4.89
C ASN A 55 8.22 -10.68 -4.09
N ALA A 56 7.40 -9.62 -4.07
CA ALA A 56 6.17 -9.49 -3.31
C ALA A 56 5.19 -8.59 -4.08
N ASP A 57 3.97 -8.38 -3.56
CA ASP A 57 2.93 -7.63 -4.25
C ASP A 57 3.34 -6.18 -4.58
N VAL A 58 3.16 -5.81 -5.85
CA VAL A 58 3.46 -4.47 -6.38
C VAL A 58 2.19 -3.90 -7.04
N SER A 59 1.62 -2.87 -6.44
CA SER A 59 0.46 -2.19 -7.01
C SER A 59 0.88 -1.25 -8.14
N ALA A 60 0.44 -1.57 -9.38
CA ALA A 60 0.66 -0.81 -10.60
C ALA A 60 -0.67 -0.22 -11.09
N GLU A 61 -0.76 1.12 -11.18
CA GLU A 61 -2.00 1.84 -11.41
C GLU A 61 -2.26 2.10 -12.89
N VAL A 62 -3.49 1.80 -13.35
CA VAL A 62 -3.98 2.18 -14.67
C VAL A 62 -4.20 3.70 -14.74
N ILE A 63 -4.06 4.26 -15.94
CA ILE A 63 -4.27 5.70 -16.20
C ILE A 63 -5.63 5.96 -16.85
N ALA A 64 -6.14 5.01 -17.63
CA ALA A 64 -7.45 5.10 -18.25
C ALA A 64 -8.55 5.30 -17.21
N THR A 65 -9.58 6.05 -17.59
CA THR A 65 -10.75 6.34 -16.76
C THR A 65 -12.04 5.71 -17.29
N ASP A 66 -11.97 5.09 -18.46
CA ASP A 66 -13.05 4.32 -19.07
C ASP A 66 -12.79 2.81 -18.96
N TYR A 67 -13.85 2.02 -19.03
CA TYR A 67 -13.80 0.57 -18.84
C TYR A 67 -12.84 -0.13 -19.79
N GLU A 68 -12.94 0.14 -21.10
CA GLU A 68 -12.14 -0.55 -22.13
C GLU A 68 -10.65 -0.22 -22.00
N GLY A 69 -10.35 1.04 -21.72
CA GLY A 69 -8.98 1.48 -21.44
C GLY A 69 -8.40 0.81 -20.21
N MET A 70 -9.16 0.71 -19.11
CA MET A 70 -8.72 0.04 -17.88
C MET A 70 -8.44 -1.45 -18.10
N ILE A 71 -9.30 -2.14 -18.85
CA ILE A 71 -9.10 -3.56 -19.19
C ILE A 71 -7.79 -3.76 -19.95
N ARG A 72 -7.60 -3.01 -21.02
CA ARG A 72 -6.38 -3.11 -21.85
C ARG A 72 -5.13 -2.84 -21.03
N GLU A 73 -5.07 -1.70 -20.33
CA GLU A 73 -3.91 -1.33 -19.51
C GLU A 73 -3.67 -2.33 -18.37
N GLY A 74 -4.74 -2.78 -17.71
CA GLY A 74 -4.62 -3.70 -16.57
C GLY A 74 -4.15 -5.10 -16.98
N GLU A 75 -4.59 -5.63 -18.14
CA GLU A 75 -4.08 -6.89 -18.68
C GLU A 75 -2.59 -6.78 -19.05
N GLU A 76 -2.19 -5.66 -19.67
CA GLU A 76 -0.79 -5.38 -20.00
C GLU A 76 0.08 -5.28 -18.74
N LEU A 77 -0.39 -4.61 -17.71
CA LEU A 77 0.32 -4.52 -16.41
C LEU A 77 0.44 -5.89 -15.75
N ALA A 78 -0.66 -6.64 -15.65
CA ALA A 78 -0.67 -7.95 -15.03
C ALA A 78 0.28 -8.95 -15.71
N ALA A 79 0.47 -8.82 -17.03
CA ALA A 79 1.37 -9.66 -17.80
C ALA A 79 2.87 -9.40 -17.53
N LEU A 80 3.23 -8.27 -16.91
CA LEU A 80 4.63 -7.92 -16.65
C LEU A 80 5.30 -8.84 -15.62
N ASN A 81 4.56 -9.23 -14.58
CA ASN A 81 5.09 -10.05 -13.48
C ASN A 81 3.94 -10.62 -12.64
N PRO A 82 4.01 -11.86 -12.12
CA PRO A 82 2.96 -12.45 -11.27
C PRO A 82 2.73 -11.71 -9.95
N HIS A 83 3.65 -10.86 -9.51
CA HIS A 83 3.49 -10.02 -8.32
C HIS A 83 2.74 -8.71 -8.59
N ILE A 84 2.43 -8.38 -9.82
CA ILE A 84 1.63 -7.19 -10.12
C ILE A 84 0.20 -7.36 -9.61
N VAL A 85 -0.23 -6.32 -8.90
CA VAL A 85 -1.62 -6.10 -8.48
C VAL A 85 -2.10 -4.85 -9.21
N VAL A 86 -3.08 -5.02 -10.10
CA VAL A 86 -3.58 -3.91 -10.94
C VAL A 86 -4.36 -2.93 -10.06
N LYS A 87 -3.89 -1.70 -9.98
CA LYS A 87 -4.52 -0.66 -9.15
C LYS A 87 -5.50 0.13 -10.00
N VAL A 88 -6.75 0.20 -9.53
CA VAL A 88 -7.91 0.70 -10.30
C VAL A 88 -8.68 1.71 -9.44
N PRO A 89 -9.01 2.91 -9.96
CA PRO A 89 -9.76 3.92 -9.19
C PRO A 89 -11.20 3.46 -8.88
N CYS A 90 -11.72 3.88 -7.72
CA CYS A 90 -13.07 3.55 -7.26
C CYS A 90 -14.14 4.42 -7.95
N ILE A 91 -14.33 4.19 -9.23
CA ILE A 91 -15.39 4.79 -10.07
C ILE A 91 -16.24 3.69 -10.72
N ALA A 92 -17.38 4.03 -11.33
CA ALA A 92 -18.28 3.03 -11.89
C ALA A 92 -17.60 2.06 -12.85
N ASP A 93 -16.81 2.55 -13.79
CA ASP A 93 -16.07 1.70 -14.75
C ASP A 93 -14.92 0.95 -14.06
N GLY A 94 -14.31 1.52 -13.01
CA GLY A 94 -13.32 0.83 -12.19
C GLY A 94 -13.89 -0.38 -11.45
N ILE A 95 -15.09 -0.28 -10.89
CA ILE A 95 -15.77 -1.41 -10.24
C ILE A 95 -16.10 -2.53 -11.25
N LYS A 96 -16.54 -2.17 -12.47
CA LYS A 96 -16.74 -3.15 -13.56
C LYS A 96 -15.41 -3.82 -13.95
N ALA A 97 -14.33 -3.04 -14.09
CA ALA A 97 -13.00 -3.55 -14.41
C ALA A 97 -12.49 -4.51 -13.32
N ILE A 98 -12.66 -4.19 -12.04
CA ILE A 98 -12.29 -5.08 -10.93
C ILE A 98 -13.03 -6.41 -11.05
N LYS A 99 -14.33 -6.39 -11.33
CA LYS A 99 -15.13 -7.61 -11.54
C LYS A 99 -14.57 -8.45 -12.68
N TYR A 100 -14.29 -7.83 -13.82
CA TYR A 100 -13.67 -8.50 -14.97
C TYR A 100 -12.32 -9.14 -14.60
N PHE A 101 -11.43 -8.39 -13.94
CA PHE A 101 -10.12 -8.88 -13.54
C PHE A 101 -10.23 -10.04 -12.56
N THR A 102 -11.16 -9.97 -11.60
CA THR A 102 -11.42 -11.06 -10.66
C THR A 102 -11.80 -12.35 -11.38
N GLU A 103 -12.66 -12.29 -12.40
CA GLU A 103 -13.08 -13.45 -13.21
C GLU A 103 -11.93 -14.02 -14.06
N LYS A 104 -10.93 -13.21 -14.38
CA LYS A 104 -9.69 -13.61 -15.06
C LYS A 104 -8.58 -14.07 -14.12
N GLY A 105 -8.79 -14.03 -12.79
CA GLY A 105 -7.77 -14.36 -11.82
C GLY A 105 -6.68 -13.28 -11.65
N ILE A 106 -6.91 -12.08 -12.19
CA ILE A 106 -6.00 -10.93 -12.05
C ILE A 106 -6.32 -10.22 -10.73
N ARG A 107 -5.30 -10.05 -9.88
CA ARG A 107 -5.44 -9.39 -8.59
C ARG A 107 -5.54 -7.88 -8.74
N THR A 108 -6.40 -7.24 -7.93
CA THR A 108 -6.66 -5.81 -8.02
C THR A 108 -6.56 -5.10 -6.68
N ASN A 109 -6.21 -3.81 -6.73
CA ASN A 109 -6.23 -2.87 -5.61
C ASN A 109 -7.16 -1.70 -5.97
N CYS A 110 -8.34 -1.65 -5.35
CA CYS A 110 -9.28 -0.56 -5.55
C CYS A 110 -8.81 0.68 -4.79
N THR A 111 -8.42 1.73 -5.51
CA THR A 111 -7.84 2.96 -4.93
C THR A 111 -8.81 4.14 -4.96
N LEU A 112 -8.42 5.24 -4.28
CA LEU A 112 -9.24 6.45 -4.11
C LEU A 112 -10.58 6.15 -3.41
N VAL A 113 -10.48 5.41 -2.31
CA VAL A 113 -11.62 5.06 -1.48
C VAL A 113 -11.72 6.03 -0.30
N PHE A 114 -12.87 6.67 -0.14
CA PHE A 114 -13.16 7.68 0.87
C PHE A 114 -14.47 7.44 1.61
N SER A 115 -15.10 6.28 1.41
CA SER A 115 -16.34 5.91 2.10
C SER A 115 -16.51 4.41 2.25
N ILE A 116 -17.30 4.00 3.24
CA ILE A 116 -17.69 2.58 3.46
C ILE A 116 -18.43 2.04 2.23
N GLY A 117 -19.29 2.86 1.60
CA GLY A 117 -20.05 2.46 0.41
C GLY A 117 -19.15 2.11 -0.78
N GLN A 118 -18.08 2.90 -1.03
CA GLN A 118 -17.08 2.60 -2.04
C GLN A 118 -16.35 1.29 -1.73
N ALA A 119 -15.93 1.09 -0.48
CA ALA A 119 -15.26 -0.13 -0.04
C ALA A 119 -16.18 -1.37 -0.20
N LEU A 120 -17.47 -1.25 0.11
CA LEU A 120 -18.44 -2.31 -0.10
C LEU A 120 -18.54 -2.73 -1.57
N LEU A 121 -18.58 -1.76 -2.49
CA LEU A 121 -18.63 -2.06 -3.93
C LEU A 121 -17.34 -2.75 -4.40
N ALA A 122 -16.18 -2.30 -3.94
CA ALA A 122 -14.90 -2.92 -4.25
C ALA A 122 -14.83 -4.40 -3.81
N ALA A 123 -15.28 -4.69 -2.58
CA ALA A 123 -15.32 -6.06 -2.05
C ALA A 123 -16.29 -6.95 -2.83
N LYS A 124 -17.48 -6.44 -3.16
CA LYS A 124 -18.48 -7.18 -3.96
C LYS A 124 -17.99 -7.47 -5.39
N ALA A 125 -17.17 -6.60 -5.96
CA ALA A 125 -16.52 -6.83 -7.24
C ALA A 125 -15.37 -7.85 -7.17
N GLY A 126 -14.86 -8.16 -5.96
CA GLY A 126 -13.81 -9.16 -5.74
C GLY A 126 -12.39 -8.57 -5.71
N ALA A 127 -12.23 -7.28 -5.38
CA ALA A 127 -10.92 -6.68 -5.21
C ALA A 127 -10.07 -7.45 -4.19
N THR A 128 -8.77 -7.64 -4.48
CA THR A 128 -7.81 -8.23 -3.52
C THR A 128 -7.52 -7.27 -2.38
N TYR A 129 -7.33 -6.00 -2.71
CA TYR A 129 -7.12 -4.92 -1.77
C TYR A 129 -8.10 -3.77 -2.02
N VAL A 130 -8.43 -3.06 -0.95
CA VAL A 130 -9.08 -1.76 -0.99
C VAL A 130 -8.21 -0.74 -0.29
N SER A 131 -8.01 0.42 -0.90
CA SER A 131 -7.13 1.46 -0.37
C SER A 131 -7.92 2.68 0.10
N PRO A 132 -8.44 2.72 1.35
CA PRO A 132 -8.94 3.94 1.98
C PRO A 132 -7.79 4.90 2.28
N PHE A 133 -8.03 6.20 2.04
CA PHE A 133 -6.99 7.23 2.14
C PHE A 133 -7.08 7.98 3.47
N VAL A 134 -6.21 7.65 4.42
CA VAL A 134 -6.18 8.27 5.76
C VAL A 134 -5.81 9.75 5.66
N GLY A 135 -4.60 10.07 5.26
CA GLY A 135 -4.11 11.43 5.34
C GLY A 135 -4.83 12.45 4.45
N ARG A 136 -5.52 12.02 3.38
CA ARG A 136 -6.35 12.93 2.57
C ARG A 136 -7.66 13.30 3.26
N LEU A 137 -8.24 12.40 4.05
CA LEU A 137 -9.40 12.71 4.89
C LEU A 137 -9.00 13.66 6.02
N ASP A 138 -7.87 13.44 6.65
CA ASP A 138 -7.36 14.34 7.68
C ASP A 138 -7.12 15.76 7.14
N ASP A 139 -6.71 15.91 5.86
CA ASP A 139 -6.54 17.22 5.22
C ASP A 139 -7.83 18.06 5.17
N ILE A 140 -8.98 17.41 5.21
CA ILE A 140 -10.31 18.07 5.22
C ILE A 140 -11.03 17.92 6.56
N CYS A 141 -10.27 17.59 7.62
CA CYS A 141 -10.79 17.42 8.99
C CYS A 141 -11.81 16.29 9.15
N GLU A 142 -11.70 15.24 8.33
CA GLU A 142 -12.44 13.99 8.49
C GLU A 142 -11.55 12.91 9.12
N ASP A 143 -12.16 11.91 9.81
CA ASP A 143 -11.44 10.84 10.49
C ASP A 143 -11.06 9.71 9.52
N GLY A 144 -9.84 9.80 8.96
CA GLY A 144 -9.34 8.80 8.02
C GLY A 144 -9.11 7.42 8.64
N VAL A 145 -8.62 7.36 9.87
CA VAL A 145 -8.41 6.08 10.59
C VAL A 145 -9.74 5.47 10.99
N GLY A 146 -10.71 6.29 11.41
CA GLY A 146 -12.08 5.84 11.69
C GLY A 146 -12.70 5.14 10.47
N LEU A 147 -12.54 5.71 9.26
CA LEU A 147 -12.98 5.05 8.02
C LEU A 147 -12.33 3.68 7.82
N VAL A 148 -11.01 3.55 8.05
CA VAL A 148 -10.32 2.25 7.96
C VAL A 148 -10.95 1.24 8.92
N GLY A 149 -11.18 1.63 10.18
CA GLY A 149 -11.80 0.78 11.20
C GLY A 149 -13.21 0.33 10.83
N ASP A 150 -14.01 1.23 10.26
CA ASP A 150 -15.36 0.92 9.79
C ASP A 150 -15.38 -0.08 8.64
N ILE A 151 -14.46 0.07 7.68
CA ILE A 151 -14.29 -0.88 6.57
C ILE A 151 -13.84 -2.26 7.09
N VAL A 152 -12.85 -2.30 7.98
CA VAL A 152 -12.38 -3.54 8.61
C VAL A 152 -13.52 -4.26 9.32
N ARG A 153 -14.32 -3.55 10.12
CA ARG A 153 -15.46 -4.10 10.83
C ARG A 153 -16.51 -4.65 9.88
N MET A 154 -16.83 -3.91 8.81
CA MET A 154 -17.76 -4.35 7.78
C MET A 154 -17.27 -5.62 7.09
N TYR A 155 -16.01 -5.66 6.66
CA TYR A 155 -15.46 -6.82 5.95
C TYR A 155 -15.44 -8.07 6.83
N ARG A 156 -15.11 -7.95 8.11
CA ARG A 156 -15.18 -9.05 9.08
C ARG A 156 -16.61 -9.52 9.31
N THR A 157 -17.56 -8.59 9.42
CA THR A 157 -18.98 -8.92 9.65
C THR A 157 -19.57 -9.75 8.51
N TYR A 158 -19.21 -9.45 7.28
CA TYR A 158 -19.75 -10.11 6.08
C TYR A 158 -18.77 -11.12 5.46
N ASP A 159 -17.66 -11.46 6.13
CA ASP A 159 -16.62 -12.40 5.69
C ASP A 159 -16.06 -12.09 4.29
N TYR A 160 -15.92 -10.81 3.95
CA TYR A 160 -15.23 -10.41 2.73
C TYR A 160 -13.74 -10.74 2.81
N LYS A 161 -13.16 -11.26 1.71
CA LYS A 161 -11.74 -11.64 1.62
C LYS A 161 -10.84 -10.50 1.17
N THR A 162 -11.43 -9.39 0.74
CA THR A 162 -10.69 -8.17 0.38
C THR A 162 -9.93 -7.64 1.58
N GLN A 163 -8.62 -7.40 1.43
CA GLN A 163 -7.77 -6.87 2.49
C GLN A 163 -7.87 -5.32 2.50
N VAL A 164 -7.93 -4.76 3.71
CA VAL A 164 -7.95 -3.30 3.90
C VAL A 164 -6.51 -2.80 3.95
N LEU A 165 -6.12 -2.07 2.92
CA LEU A 165 -4.81 -1.47 2.74
C LEU A 165 -4.92 0.03 3.03
N ALA A 166 -4.60 0.44 4.27
CA ALA A 166 -4.59 1.84 4.66
C ALA A 166 -3.54 2.62 3.85
N ALA A 167 -3.98 3.60 3.07
CA ALA A 167 -3.17 4.38 2.16
C ALA A 167 -3.09 5.86 2.58
N SER A 168 -2.18 6.62 1.94
CA SER A 168 -1.95 8.03 2.30
C SER A 168 -1.49 8.18 3.76
N ILE A 169 -0.76 7.20 4.27
CA ILE A 169 -0.11 7.26 5.58
C ILE A 169 1.00 8.30 5.53
N ARG A 170 1.08 9.16 6.56
CA ARG A 170 2.04 10.28 6.59
C ARG A 170 3.03 10.24 7.74
N ASN A 171 2.72 9.53 8.79
CA ASN A 171 3.52 9.50 10.01
C ASN A 171 3.33 8.20 10.79
N THR A 172 4.15 8.01 11.81
CA THR A 172 4.17 6.84 12.69
C THR A 172 2.85 6.67 13.47
N LYS A 173 2.19 7.78 13.84
CA LYS A 173 0.91 7.72 14.57
C LYS A 173 -0.17 7.06 13.72
N HIS A 174 -0.29 7.42 12.43
CA HIS A 174 -1.23 6.76 11.50
C HIS A 174 -0.99 5.24 11.44
N ILE A 175 0.27 4.80 11.44
CA ILE A 175 0.59 3.37 11.42
C ILE A 175 0.04 2.68 12.67
N ILE A 176 0.31 3.25 13.86
CA ILE A 176 -0.12 2.69 15.14
C ILE A 176 -1.65 2.63 15.21
N GLU A 177 -2.32 3.72 14.86
CA GLU A 177 -3.79 3.79 14.85
C GLU A 177 -4.40 2.79 13.84
N CYS A 178 -3.79 2.60 12.66
CA CYS A 178 -4.21 1.56 11.70
C CYS A 178 -4.03 0.13 12.26
N VAL A 179 -2.99 -0.12 13.06
CA VAL A 179 -2.83 -1.39 13.79
C VAL A 179 -3.98 -1.60 14.77
N GLU A 180 -4.32 -0.57 15.55
CA GLU A 180 -5.36 -0.63 16.59
C GLU A 180 -6.75 -0.93 16.01
N VAL A 181 -7.08 -0.33 14.86
CA VAL A 181 -8.35 -0.60 14.16
C VAL A 181 -8.32 -1.86 13.32
N GLY A 182 -7.17 -2.53 13.21
CA GLY A 182 -7.00 -3.85 12.59
C GLY A 182 -6.92 -3.85 11.07
N ALA A 183 -6.33 -2.82 10.45
CA ALA A 183 -6.00 -2.83 9.03
C ALA A 183 -5.14 -4.05 8.67
N ASP A 184 -5.38 -4.65 7.49
CA ASP A 184 -4.60 -5.80 7.03
C ASP A 184 -3.22 -5.39 6.52
N VAL A 185 -3.15 -4.22 5.88
CA VAL A 185 -1.95 -3.64 5.28
C VAL A 185 -1.92 -2.14 5.56
N ALA A 186 -0.73 -1.57 5.76
CA ALA A 186 -0.52 -0.13 5.68
C ALA A 186 0.57 0.17 4.67
N THR A 187 0.30 1.04 3.70
CA THR A 187 1.34 1.52 2.78
C THR A 187 1.84 2.87 3.22
N CYS A 188 3.14 2.94 3.51
CA CYS A 188 3.76 4.01 4.27
C CYS A 188 4.98 4.59 3.55
N PRO A 189 5.32 5.87 3.75
CA PRO A 189 6.65 6.35 3.41
C PRO A 189 7.71 5.68 4.30
N LEU A 190 8.90 5.45 3.76
CA LEU A 190 10.02 4.81 4.48
C LEU A 190 10.31 5.48 5.83
N SER A 191 10.24 6.81 5.89
CA SER A 191 10.47 7.57 7.11
C SER A 191 9.48 7.25 8.24
N ALA A 192 8.21 6.96 7.91
CA ALA A 192 7.21 6.59 8.90
C ALA A 192 7.46 5.17 9.45
N ILE A 193 7.88 4.24 8.59
CA ILE A 193 8.24 2.86 9.01
C ILE A 193 9.48 2.92 9.93
N LYS A 194 10.54 3.59 9.53
CA LYS A 194 11.76 3.74 10.34
C LYS A 194 11.49 4.48 11.66
N GLY A 195 10.55 5.43 11.65
CA GLY A 195 10.13 6.18 12.84
C GLY A 195 9.56 5.30 13.96
N LEU A 196 9.06 4.10 13.66
CA LEU A 196 8.57 3.15 14.67
C LEU A 196 9.67 2.66 15.63
N LEU A 197 10.93 2.74 15.23
CA LEU A 197 12.08 2.37 16.07
C LEU A 197 12.46 3.44 17.10
N ASN A 198 12.04 4.69 16.89
CA ASN A 198 12.49 5.81 17.71
C ASN A 198 11.87 5.76 19.12
N HIS A 199 12.66 5.35 20.11
CA HIS A 199 12.23 5.34 21.49
C HIS A 199 13.38 5.71 22.45
N PRO A 200 13.22 6.76 23.28
CA PRO A 200 14.30 7.24 24.18
C PRO A 200 14.82 6.18 25.17
N LEU A 201 13.94 5.27 25.61
CA LEU A 201 14.34 4.21 26.53
C LEU A 201 15.17 3.12 25.83
N THR A 202 14.99 2.88 24.54
CA THR A 202 15.86 1.98 23.76
C THR A 202 17.27 2.55 23.69
N ASP A 203 17.40 3.84 23.36
CA ASP A 203 18.70 4.51 23.26
C ASP A 203 19.44 4.52 24.61
N SER A 204 18.76 4.91 25.68
CA SER A 204 19.35 4.94 27.03
C SER A 204 19.65 3.54 27.56
N GLY A 205 18.79 2.56 27.26
CA GLY A 205 19.00 1.17 27.64
C GLY A 205 20.22 0.57 26.95
N LEU A 206 20.36 0.77 25.64
CA LEU A 206 21.52 0.30 24.86
C LEU A 206 22.82 0.92 25.38
N LYS A 207 22.82 2.23 25.63
CA LYS A 207 23.98 2.93 26.21
C LYS A 207 24.37 2.31 27.54
N LYS A 208 23.43 2.09 28.46
CA LYS A 208 23.68 1.46 29.75
C LYS A 208 24.24 0.05 29.60
N PHE A 209 23.68 -0.78 28.74
CA PHE A 209 24.18 -2.14 28.51
C PHE A 209 25.63 -2.16 28.03
N LEU A 210 26.00 -1.25 27.12
CA LEU A 210 27.36 -1.12 26.62
C LEU A 210 28.33 -0.64 27.69
N GLU A 211 27.93 0.30 28.56
CA GLU A 211 28.72 0.77 29.69
C GLU A 211 28.95 -0.36 30.71
N ASP A 212 27.94 -1.12 31.05
CA ASP A 212 28.04 -2.21 32.04
C ASP A 212 28.89 -3.37 31.47
N TYR A 213 28.74 -3.69 30.17
CA TYR A 213 29.60 -4.67 29.51
C TYR A 213 31.10 -4.28 29.58
N LYS A 214 31.42 -3.02 29.28
CA LYS A 214 32.81 -2.53 29.35
C LYS A 214 33.39 -2.58 30.75
N LYS A 215 32.61 -2.35 31.80
CA LYS A 215 33.09 -2.43 33.20
C LYS A 215 33.53 -3.84 33.62
N VAL A 216 32.94 -4.86 33.00
CA VAL A 216 33.21 -6.27 33.36
C VAL A 216 34.29 -6.88 32.42
N ASN A 217 34.38 -6.44 31.17
CA ASN A 217 35.21 -7.06 30.13
C ASN A 217 36.27 -6.12 29.54
N GLY A 218 36.39 -4.88 30.03
CA GLY A 218 37.34 -3.86 29.55
C GLY A 218 38.56 -3.67 30.46
#